data_2f8e9872b7a2ee8355aa446abfe40ab7
#
_entry.id   2f8e9872b7a2ee8355aa446abfe40ab7
#
_cell.length_a   1.000
_cell.length_b   1.000
_cell.length_c   1.000
_cell.angle_alpha   90.00
_cell.angle_beta   90.00
_cell.angle_gamma   90.00
#
_symmetry.space_group_name_H-M   'P 1'
#
loop_
_entity.id
_entity.type
_entity.pdbx_description
1 polymer ?
#
loop_
_entity_poly.entity_id
_entity_poly.type
_entity_poly.pdbx_seq_one_letter_code
_entity_poly.pdbx_strand_id
1 'polypeptide(L)'
;MKSIIRFITAAMAILALAACGTSGKAADQELSDLAATAFKTHDATIEVNYIYPLEFPARPSTDGYTITIKDGKMKGFLPFFGSSSMGGYSPNDGGFTFEDCPVRIKSTKGNDSVVWNFEAKAGTDNVRVSITIWNNGNAEIYLQPTNKSAMRYSGELR
;
A
#
# COMPACT_ATOMS: atom_id res chain seq x y z
N MET A 1 -18.20 -13.74 55.49
CA MET A 1 -18.83 -13.00 54.38
C MET A 1 -18.02 -11.82 53.84
N LYS A 2 -17.45 -10.95 54.68
CA LYS A 2 -16.68 -9.78 54.20
C LYS A 2 -15.36 -10.15 53.46
N SER A 3 -14.72 -11.28 53.79
CA SER A 3 -13.49 -11.71 53.15
C SER A 3 -13.73 -12.26 51.74
N ILE A 4 -14.82 -12.98 51.51
CA ILE A 4 -15.15 -13.59 50.19
C ILE A 4 -15.48 -12.50 49.18
N ILE A 5 -16.16 -11.42 49.58
CA ILE A 5 -16.50 -10.30 48.70
C ILE A 5 -15.21 -9.57 48.22
N ARG A 6 -14.21 -9.45 49.10
CA ARG A 6 -12.92 -8.81 48.74
C ARG A 6 -12.11 -9.64 47.70
N PHE A 7 -12.18 -10.95 47.73
CA PHE A 7 -11.54 -11.82 46.75
C PHE A 7 -12.25 -11.79 45.39
N ILE A 8 -13.57 -11.67 45.36
CA ILE A 8 -14.35 -11.60 44.12
C ILE A 8 -14.12 -10.26 43.40
N THR A 9 -14.03 -9.15 44.13
CA THR A 9 -13.75 -7.84 43.53
C THR A 9 -12.30 -7.73 43.01
N ALA A 10 -11.33 -8.38 43.64
CA ALA A 10 -9.94 -8.43 43.17
C ALA A 10 -9.80 -9.29 41.90
N ALA A 11 -10.51 -10.42 41.82
CA ALA A 11 -10.50 -11.28 40.64
C ALA A 11 -11.14 -10.59 39.41
N MET A 12 -12.19 -9.80 39.60
CA MET A 12 -12.88 -9.10 38.53
C MET A 12 -12.06 -7.93 37.96
N ALA A 13 -11.21 -7.29 38.78
CA ALA A 13 -10.32 -6.21 38.34
C ALA A 13 -9.17 -6.71 37.48
N ILE A 14 -8.71 -7.94 37.68
CA ILE A 14 -7.62 -8.55 36.90
C ILE A 14 -8.07 -8.96 35.50
N LEU A 15 -9.36 -9.37 35.31
CA LEU A 15 -9.89 -9.71 33.99
C LEU A 15 -10.07 -8.49 33.06
N ALA A 16 -10.24 -7.28 33.61
CA ALA A 16 -10.44 -6.08 32.81
C ALA A 16 -9.15 -5.53 32.16
N LEU A 17 -7.97 -5.92 32.64
CA LEU A 17 -6.67 -5.48 32.13
C LEU A 17 -6.15 -6.32 30.95
N ALA A 18 -6.74 -7.48 30.67
CA ALA A 18 -6.33 -8.35 29.57
C ALA A 18 -6.95 -7.97 28.21
N ALA A 19 -7.91 -7.06 28.17
CA ALA A 19 -8.67 -6.74 26.93
C ALA A 19 -8.04 -5.64 26.06
N CYS A 20 -6.99 -4.96 26.50
CA CYS A 20 -6.44 -3.79 25.78
C CYS A 20 -5.23 -4.09 24.88
N GLY A 21 -4.77 -5.34 24.77
CA GLY A 21 -3.53 -5.70 24.06
C GLY A 21 -3.70 -6.50 22.77
N THR A 22 -4.91 -6.89 22.39
CA THR A 22 -5.13 -7.88 21.31
C THR A 22 -5.43 -7.28 19.93
N SER A 23 -5.91 -6.05 19.84
CA SER A 23 -6.29 -5.45 18.55
C SER A 23 -5.09 -5.18 17.64
N GLY A 24 -3.98 -4.67 18.19
CA GLY A 24 -2.78 -4.37 17.39
C GLY A 24 -2.12 -5.63 16.83
N LYS A 25 -1.96 -6.66 17.67
CA LYS A 25 -1.32 -7.93 17.25
C LYS A 25 -2.12 -8.69 16.20
N ALA A 26 -3.45 -8.61 16.22
CA ALA A 26 -4.30 -9.25 15.21
C ALA A 26 -4.18 -8.54 13.85
N ALA A 27 -4.15 -7.20 13.83
CA ALA A 27 -3.97 -6.42 12.62
C ALA A 27 -2.56 -6.61 12.01
N ASP A 28 -1.51 -6.64 12.84
CA ASP A 28 -0.14 -6.89 12.39
C ASP A 28 0.00 -8.31 11.79
N GLN A 29 -0.69 -9.30 12.35
CA GLN A 29 -0.70 -10.67 11.82
C GLN A 29 -1.43 -10.75 10.49
N GLU A 30 -2.58 -10.08 10.36
CA GLU A 30 -3.34 -10.02 9.12
C GLU A 30 -2.53 -9.41 7.97
N LEU A 31 -1.87 -8.28 8.21
CA LEU A 31 -0.97 -7.64 7.22
C LEU A 31 0.20 -8.54 6.83
N SER A 32 0.78 -9.28 7.79
CA SER A 32 1.84 -10.25 7.52
C SER A 32 1.35 -11.42 6.66
N ASP A 33 0.15 -11.91 6.88
CA ASP A 33 -0.45 -12.99 6.10
C ASP A 33 -0.80 -12.54 4.67
N LEU A 34 -1.27 -11.29 4.51
CA LEU A 34 -1.47 -10.65 3.21
C LEU A 34 -0.14 -10.53 2.44
N ALA A 35 0.92 -10.08 3.11
CA ALA A 35 2.25 -9.99 2.50
C ALA A 35 2.77 -11.36 2.05
N ALA A 36 2.63 -12.38 2.90
CA ALA A 36 3.03 -13.75 2.56
C ALA A 36 2.25 -14.32 1.37
N THR A 37 0.97 -13.95 1.24
CA THR A 37 0.14 -14.31 0.10
C THR A 37 0.59 -13.60 -1.17
N ALA A 38 0.77 -12.27 -1.10
CA ALA A 38 1.25 -11.47 -2.22
C ALA A 38 2.61 -11.97 -2.75
N PHE A 39 3.51 -12.40 -1.86
CA PHE A 39 4.82 -12.94 -2.26
C PHE A 39 4.70 -14.25 -3.08
N LYS A 40 3.65 -15.02 -2.89
CA LYS A 40 3.43 -16.30 -3.58
C LYS A 40 2.63 -16.15 -4.87
N THR A 41 1.58 -15.33 -4.84
CA THR A 41 0.60 -15.23 -5.92
C THR A 41 0.90 -14.11 -6.89
N HIS A 42 1.66 -13.08 -6.47
CA HIS A 42 1.80 -11.80 -7.12
C HIS A 42 0.47 -11.02 -7.23
N ASP A 43 -0.49 -11.34 -6.36
CA ASP A 43 -1.73 -10.59 -6.22
C ASP A 43 -1.66 -9.72 -4.98
N ALA A 44 -2.05 -8.46 -5.08
CA ALA A 44 -2.10 -7.52 -3.98
C ALA A 44 -3.05 -6.38 -4.25
N THR A 45 -3.70 -5.89 -3.21
CA THR A 45 -4.36 -4.58 -3.19
C THR A 45 -3.59 -3.69 -2.22
N ILE A 46 -3.15 -2.52 -2.69
CA ILE A 46 -2.38 -1.54 -1.91
C ILE A 46 -3.22 -0.28 -1.80
N GLU A 47 -3.51 0.14 -0.58
CA GLU A 47 -4.11 1.43 -0.28
C GLU A 47 -3.02 2.45 -0.01
N VAL A 48 -3.07 3.60 -0.70
CA VAL A 48 -2.05 4.66 -0.62
C VAL A 48 -2.37 5.61 0.53
N ASN A 49 -1.44 5.71 1.46
CA ASN A 49 -1.53 6.57 2.64
C ASN A 49 -0.76 7.88 2.47
N TYR A 50 0.31 7.89 1.64
CA TYR A 50 1.16 9.06 1.45
C TYR A 50 1.69 9.16 0.03
N ILE A 51 1.86 10.39 -0.47
CA ILE A 51 2.27 10.73 -1.84
C ILE A 51 3.54 11.57 -1.79
N TYR A 52 4.56 11.16 -2.56
CA TYR A 52 5.87 11.80 -2.64
C TYR A 52 6.15 12.25 -4.07
N PRO A 53 5.71 13.46 -4.47
CA PRO A 53 6.09 14.05 -5.75
C PRO A 53 7.59 14.35 -5.76
N LEU A 54 8.22 14.26 -6.92
CA LEU A 54 9.65 14.58 -7.05
C LEU A 54 9.94 16.07 -6.83
N GLU A 55 9.04 16.95 -7.27
CA GLU A 55 9.23 18.41 -7.35
C GLU A 55 8.43 19.18 -6.27
N PHE A 56 7.60 18.52 -5.50
CA PHE A 56 6.72 19.13 -4.50
C PHE A 56 6.86 18.46 -3.14
N PRO A 57 6.47 19.13 -2.05
CA PRO A 57 6.44 18.53 -0.72
C PRO A 57 5.54 17.27 -0.69
N ALA A 58 6.00 16.29 0.05
CA ALA A 58 5.22 15.09 0.33
C ALA A 58 3.93 15.43 1.09
N ARG A 59 2.86 14.68 0.83
CA ARG A 59 1.54 14.92 1.40
C ARG A 59 0.79 13.63 1.73
N PRO A 60 -0.07 13.62 2.74
CA PRO A 60 -0.95 12.49 3.01
C PRO A 60 -1.97 12.32 1.87
N SER A 61 -2.37 11.08 1.63
CA SER A 61 -3.48 10.73 0.76
C SER A 61 -4.77 10.73 1.59
N THR A 62 -5.77 11.48 1.17
CA THR A 62 -7.06 11.61 1.86
C THR A 62 -8.21 10.93 1.12
N ASP A 63 -7.98 10.50 -0.12
CA ASP A 63 -9.04 10.06 -1.03
C ASP A 63 -9.12 8.53 -1.19
N GLY A 64 -8.34 7.77 -0.40
CA GLY A 64 -8.38 6.31 -0.41
C GLY A 64 -7.97 5.69 -1.75
N TYR A 65 -6.94 6.25 -2.42
CA TYR A 65 -6.43 5.70 -3.68
C TYR A 65 -5.91 4.28 -3.49
N THR A 66 -6.31 3.39 -4.39
CA THR A 66 -5.91 1.98 -4.36
C THR A 66 -5.36 1.52 -5.70
N ILE A 67 -4.38 0.61 -5.62
CA ILE A 67 -3.92 -0.17 -6.75
C ILE A 67 -4.14 -1.65 -6.45
N THR A 68 -4.80 -2.33 -7.35
CA THR A 68 -4.98 -3.78 -7.30
C THR A 68 -4.19 -4.44 -8.43
N ILE A 69 -3.39 -5.42 -8.08
CA ILE A 69 -2.77 -6.35 -9.02
C ILE A 69 -3.38 -7.71 -8.75
N LYS A 70 -3.98 -8.29 -9.77
CA LYS A 70 -4.63 -9.59 -9.69
C LYS A 70 -4.60 -10.29 -11.04
N ASP A 71 -4.31 -11.59 -11.01
CA ASP A 71 -4.28 -12.45 -12.20
C ASP A 71 -3.43 -11.86 -13.34
N GLY A 72 -2.29 -11.23 -13.01
CA GLY A 72 -1.40 -10.59 -13.97
C GLY A 72 -1.96 -9.32 -14.63
N LYS A 73 -2.92 -8.66 -13.98
CA LYS A 73 -3.49 -7.38 -14.43
C LYS A 73 -3.41 -6.34 -13.32
N MET A 74 -3.16 -5.09 -13.70
CA MET A 74 -3.14 -3.94 -12.80
C MET A 74 -4.33 -3.04 -13.05
N LYS A 75 -4.99 -2.63 -11.97
CA LYS A 75 -6.14 -1.73 -11.97
C LYS A 75 -6.04 -0.71 -10.84
N GLY A 76 -6.50 0.50 -11.09
CA GLY A 76 -6.63 1.55 -10.08
C GLY A 76 -6.24 2.92 -10.59
N PHE A 77 -6.18 3.88 -9.66
CA PHE A 77 -5.81 5.26 -9.96
C PHE A 77 -4.83 5.78 -8.92
N LEU A 78 -3.78 6.48 -9.40
CA LEU A 78 -2.81 7.18 -8.57
C LEU A 78 -2.71 8.64 -9.02
N PRO A 79 -2.86 9.62 -8.11
CA PRO A 79 -2.81 11.03 -8.46
C PRO A 79 -1.39 11.45 -8.85
N PHE A 80 -1.28 12.35 -9.82
CA PHE A 80 -0.02 12.91 -10.28
C PHE A 80 0.16 14.35 -9.79
N PHE A 81 1.34 14.64 -9.26
CA PHE A 81 1.76 16.00 -8.88
C PHE A 81 3.19 16.21 -9.37
N GLY A 82 3.33 16.79 -10.55
CA GLY A 82 4.64 17.01 -11.16
C GLY A 82 4.56 17.73 -12.49
N SER A 83 5.68 17.79 -13.20
CA SER A 83 5.77 18.36 -14.52
C SER A 83 5.61 17.30 -15.62
N SER A 84 5.04 17.70 -16.75
CA SER A 84 4.90 16.88 -17.95
C SER A 84 5.71 17.49 -19.09
N SER A 85 6.46 16.66 -19.81
CA SER A 85 7.25 17.09 -20.97
C SER A 85 6.41 17.44 -22.20
N MET A 86 5.12 17.09 -22.20
CA MET A 86 4.19 17.34 -23.31
C MET A 86 3.46 18.69 -23.22
N GLY A 87 3.95 19.63 -22.42
CA GLY A 87 3.44 20.99 -22.36
C GLY A 87 2.60 21.31 -21.14
N GLY A 88 3.23 21.91 -20.15
CA GLY A 88 2.59 22.63 -19.07
C GLY A 88 1.94 21.76 -17.98
N TYR A 89 1.87 22.33 -16.82
CA TYR A 89 1.04 21.84 -15.73
C TYR A 89 -0.42 21.90 -16.19
N SER A 90 -1.02 20.75 -16.46
CA SER A 90 -2.46 20.66 -16.66
C SER A 90 -3.12 20.16 -15.38
N PRO A 91 -3.96 20.96 -14.73
CA PRO A 91 -4.72 20.53 -13.56
C PRO A 91 -5.64 19.32 -13.87
N ASN A 92 -5.89 19.06 -15.16
CA ASN A 92 -6.71 17.95 -15.63
C ASN A 92 -5.92 16.70 -16.02
N ASP A 93 -4.58 16.72 -15.96
CA ASP A 93 -3.75 15.52 -16.13
C ASP A 93 -3.71 14.69 -14.83
N GLY A 94 -4.87 14.51 -14.27
CA GLY A 94 -5.27 14.07 -12.93
C GLY A 94 -4.57 12.87 -12.33
N GLY A 95 -3.71 12.14 -13.04
CA GLY A 95 -3.01 11.00 -12.49
C GLY A 95 -2.73 9.87 -13.48
N PHE A 96 -2.45 8.71 -12.91
CA PHE A 96 -2.21 7.47 -13.64
C PHE A 96 -3.42 6.55 -13.46
N THR A 97 -4.21 6.35 -14.51
CA THR A 97 -5.32 5.41 -14.52
C THR A 97 -4.88 4.10 -15.15
N PHE A 98 -5.00 3.00 -14.42
CA PHE A 98 -4.74 1.65 -14.89
C PHE A 98 -6.06 0.90 -15.01
N GLU A 99 -6.40 0.46 -16.22
CA GLU A 99 -7.67 -0.21 -16.53
C GLU A 99 -7.42 -1.66 -16.92
N ASP A 100 -7.29 -2.54 -15.91
CA ASP A 100 -7.02 -3.97 -16.11
C ASP A 100 -5.85 -4.24 -17.09
N CYS A 101 -4.83 -3.38 -17.04
CA CYS A 101 -3.71 -3.50 -17.95
C CYS A 101 -2.88 -4.75 -17.62
N PRO A 102 -2.53 -5.59 -18.63
CA PRO A 102 -1.72 -6.77 -18.41
C PRO A 102 -0.31 -6.38 -17.96
N VAL A 103 0.19 -7.05 -16.92
CA VAL A 103 1.53 -6.82 -16.36
C VAL A 103 2.32 -8.14 -16.30
N ARG A 104 3.62 -8.06 -16.56
CA ARG A 104 4.54 -9.18 -16.41
C ARG A 104 5.50 -8.89 -15.27
N ILE A 105 5.18 -9.40 -14.09
CA ILE A 105 5.93 -9.14 -12.88
C ILE A 105 7.24 -9.91 -12.87
N LYS A 106 8.34 -9.17 -12.70
CA LYS A 106 9.64 -9.73 -12.32
C LYS A 106 9.82 -9.51 -10.82
N SER A 107 9.73 -10.59 -10.06
CA SER A 107 9.82 -10.57 -8.62
C SER A 107 11.24 -10.85 -8.16
N THR A 108 11.74 -10.03 -7.22
CA THR A 108 13.01 -10.25 -6.53
C THR A 108 12.75 -10.29 -5.04
N LYS A 109 13.12 -11.39 -4.38
CA LYS A 109 12.94 -11.56 -2.95
C LYS A 109 14.16 -11.03 -2.20
N GLY A 110 13.93 -10.13 -1.23
CA GLY A 110 14.88 -9.70 -0.20
C GLY A 110 14.70 -10.50 1.10
N ASN A 111 15.34 -10.05 2.18
CA ASN A 111 15.21 -10.69 3.50
C ASN A 111 13.81 -10.45 4.09
N ASP A 112 13.36 -9.20 4.09
CA ASP A 112 12.11 -8.77 4.73
C ASP A 112 11.12 -8.14 3.74
N SER A 113 11.36 -8.29 2.44
CA SER A 113 10.54 -7.69 1.39
C SER A 113 10.61 -8.47 0.08
N VAL A 114 9.66 -8.18 -0.79
CA VAL A 114 9.71 -8.54 -2.21
C VAL A 114 9.62 -7.27 -3.04
N VAL A 115 10.36 -7.23 -4.14
CA VAL A 115 10.29 -6.14 -5.12
C VAL A 115 9.73 -6.68 -6.42
N TRP A 116 8.65 -6.07 -6.90
CA TRP A 116 8.03 -6.36 -8.18
C TRP A 116 8.37 -5.26 -9.17
N ASN A 117 8.97 -5.64 -10.28
CA ASN A 117 9.29 -4.73 -11.39
C ASN A 117 8.54 -5.16 -12.64
N PHE A 118 7.84 -4.22 -13.28
CA PHE A 118 7.11 -4.45 -14.51
C PHE A 118 6.84 -3.14 -15.25
N GLU A 119 6.34 -3.25 -16.48
CA GLU A 119 5.82 -2.14 -17.25
C GLU A 119 4.30 -2.22 -17.28
N ALA A 120 3.65 -1.07 -17.15
CA ALA A 120 2.20 -0.92 -17.21
C ALA A 120 1.84 0.24 -18.13
N LYS A 121 0.61 0.24 -18.64
CA LYS A 121 0.07 1.30 -19.45
C LYS A 121 -0.95 2.11 -18.66
N ALA A 122 -0.68 3.40 -18.46
CA ALA A 122 -1.60 4.34 -17.82
C ALA A 122 -2.15 5.30 -18.88
N GLY A 123 -3.34 5.03 -19.41
CA GLY A 123 -3.87 5.75 -20.57
C GLY A 123 -2.94 5.59 -21.77
N THR A 124 -2.34 6.68 -22.27
CA THR A 124 -1.37 6.70 -23.37
C THR A 124 0.09 6.55 -22.91
N ASP A 125 0.38 6.71 -21.61
CA ASP A 125 1.73 6.66 -21.07
C ASP A 125 2.19 5.22 -20.79
N ASN A 126 3.44 4.91 -21.18
CA ASN A 126 4.12 3.72 -20.69
C ASN A 126 4.82 4.08 -19.36
N VAL A 127 4.57 3.29 -18.34
CA VAL A 127 5.07 3.52 -16.99
C VAL A 127 5.87 2.31 -16.53
N ARG A 128 7.12 2.52 -16.12
CA ARG A 128 7.84 1.52 -15.34
C ARG A 128 7.37 1.59 -13.91
N VAL A 129 7.00 0.45 -13.37
CA VAL A 129 6.46 0.32 -12.03
C VAL A 129 7.40 -0.55 -11.21
N SER A 130 7.78 -0.07 -10.04
CA SER A 130 8.45 -0.84 -9.01
C SER A 130 7.62 -0.80 -7.74
N ILE A 131 7.23 -1.97 -7.24
CA ILE A 131 6.47 -2.10 -5.99
C ILE A 131 7.32 -2.90 -5.02
N THR A 132 7.61 -2.30 -3.88
CA THR A 132 8.24 -2.99 -2.75
C THR A 132 7.17 -3.29 -1.71
N ILE A 133 7.04 -4.56 -1.31
CA ILE A 133 6.14 -5.02 -0.26
C ILE A 133 6.98 -5.62 0.84
N TRP A 134 6.81 -5.15 2.08
CA TRP A 134 7.51 -5.66 3.26
C TRP A 134 6.66 -6.72 3.98
N ASN A 135 7.33 -7.55 4.79
CA ASN A 135 6.69 -8.61 5.58
C ASN A 135 5.60 -8.10 6.54
N ASN A 136 5.66 -6.84 6.93
CA ASN A 136 4.67 -6.19 7.80
C ASN A 136 3.47 -5.61 7.04
N GLY A 137 3.35 -5.88 5.73
CA GLY A 137 2.26 -5.41 4.88
C GLY A 137 2.40 -3.97 4.38
N ASN A 138 3.42 -3.23 4.79
CA ASN A 138 3.72 -1.93 4.20
C ASN A 138 4.12 -2.10 2.74
N ALA A 139 3.79 -1.11 1.92
CA ALA A 139 4.14 -1.12 0.51
C ALA A 139 4.61 0.28 0.04
N GLU A 140 5.53 0.27 -0.91
CA GLU A 140 5.95 1.45 -1.66
C GLU A 140 5.77 1.21 -3.15
N ILE A 141 5.18 2.18 -3.83
CA ILE A 141 4.99 2.16 -5.29
C ILE A 141 5.84 3.28 -5.88
N TYR A 142 6.74 2.96 -6.78
CA TYR A 142 7.50 3.92 -7.55
C TYR A 142 7.10 3.84 -9.02
N LEU A 143 6.65 4.97 -9.57
CA LEU A 143 6.27 5.13 -10.97
C LEU A 143 7.29 5.98 -11.70
N GLN A 144 7.77 5.46 -12.81
CA GLN A 144 8.63 6.17 -13.75
C GLN A 144 7.95 6.20 -15.13
N PRO A 145 7.11 7.20 -15.39
CA PRO A 145 6.47 7.38 -16.69
C PRO A 145 7.47 7.91 -17.72
N THR A 146 7.15 7.77 -19.00
CA THR A 146 8.00 8.25 -20.10
C THR A 146 7.93 9.77 -20.25
N ASN A 147 6.74 10.36 -20.03
CA ASN A 147 6.46 11.74 -20.37
C ASN A 147 6.15 12.65 -19.16
N LYS A 148 6.28 12.13 -17.95
CA LYS A 148 5.96 12.85 -16.70
C LYS A 148 7.07 12.63 -15.68
N SER A 149 7.14 13.51 -14.67
CA SER A 149 8.05 13.32 -13.53
C SER A 149 7.72 12.01 -12.79
N ALA A 150 8.76 11.39 -12.23
CA ALA A 150 8.57 10.20 -11.40
C ALA A 150 7.77 10.52 -10.14
N MET A 151 7.04 9.53 -9.68
CA MET A 151 6.20 9.61 -8.48
C MET A 151 6.47 8.42 -7.55
N ARG A 152 6.41 8.67 -6.25
CA ARG A 152 6.48 7.63 -5.24
C ARG A 152 5.28 7.74 -4.30
N TYR A 153 4.76 6.59 -3.90
CA TYR A 153 3.64 6.47 -2.98
C TYR A 153 3.99 5.45 -1.92
N SER A 154 3.57 5.66 -0.69
CA SER A 154 3.60 4.63 0.33
C SER A 154 2.18 4.31 0.80
N GLY A 155 2.00 3.08 1.24
CA GLY A 155 0.72 2.57 1.67
C GLY A 155 0.86 1.22 2.36
N GLU A 156 -0.22 0.48 2.41
CA GLU A 156 -0.29 -0.83 3.03
C GLU A 156 -1.20 -1.77 2.25
N LEU A 157 -1.00 -3.06 2.42
CA LEU A 157 -1.86 -4.11 1.86
C LEU A 157 -3.26 -4.07 2.48
N ARG A 158 -4.26 -4.48 1.66
CA ARG A 158 -5.67 -4.62 2.05
C ARG A 158 -6.23 -5.98 1.59
#